data_79df1af820d5bb40f4fdf41c131780c4
#
_entry.id   79df1af820d5bb40f4fdf41c131780c4
#
_cell.length_a   1.000
_cell.length_b   1.000
_cell.length_c   1.000
_cell.angle_alpha   90.00
_cell.angle_beta   90.00
_cell.angle_gamma   90.00
#
_symmetry.space_group_name_H-M   'P 1'
#
loop_
_entity.id
_entity.type
_entity.pdbx_description
1 polymer ?
#
loop_
_entity_poly.entity_id
_entity_poly.type
_entity_poly.pdbx_seq_one_letter_code
_entity_poly.pdbx_strand_id
1 'polypeptide(L)'
;MSRINEASKNVMRRAQPAWIATLLSAAVAWGGYPAAALASARSEKSHESDEVVRFELHPNPQFQRCLAQFPDDAQRAPSVEVTVVRGSQNDSLSLRGRNIKPGLKFDLFTVEHTNLAADATVDPAFRGNFGLATYQSDLDASEEGRVRAAIRTILLDENFSFDPTVALAPTGAFNVGFWFDDPDAAVGCGFNPQNPTPFNGDHKAGPLAMISTPDANTRLGPLCTHADTSTTPARCAP
;
A
#
# COMPACT_ATOMS: atom_id res chain seq x y z
N MET A 1 -44.43 -13.18 23.70
CA MET A 1 -45.64 -13.40 22.84
C MET A 1 -45.42 -12.64 21.55
N SER A 2 -45.66 -13.32 20.46
CA SER A 2 -45.86 -12.90 19.05
C SER A 2 -44.57 -12.84 18.19
N ARG A 3 -44.35 -13.86 17.50
CA ARG A 3 -44.71 -14.44 16.18
C ARG A 3 -43.73 -14.02 15.07
N ILE A 4 -42.98 -15.02 14.72
CA ILE A 4 -42.20 -15.29 13.51
C ILE A 4 -43.07 -15.09 12.26
N ASN A 5 -42.50 -14.46 11.22
CA ASN A 5 -43.03 -14.56 9.87
C ASN A 5 -41.94 -15.00 8.89
N GLU A 6 -42.01 -16.27 8.53
CA GLU A 6 -41.38 -16.89 7.36
C GLU A 6 -42.19 -16.56 6.11
N ALA A 7 -41.54 -16.14 5.07
CA ALA A 7 -42.03 -16.27 3.68
C ALA A 7 -40.82 -16.01 2.76
N SER A 8 -40.42 -16.85 2.03
CA SER A 8 -40.85 -17.63 0.89
C SER A 8 -39.71 -17.63 -0.15
N LYS A 9 -39.11 -18.80 -0.32
CA LYS A 9 -38.17 -19.11 -1.39
C LYS A 9 -38.93 -19.22 -2.72
N ASN A 10 -38.58 -18.43 -3.71
CA ASN A 10 -38.95 -18.67 -5.10
C ASN A 10 -37.71 -18.84 -5.97
N VAL A 11 -37.44 -20.08 -6.30
CA VAL A 11 -36.47 -20.55 -7.29
C VAL A 11 -37.09 -20.37 -8.65
N MET A 12 -36.61 -19.43 -9.44
CA MET A 12 -36.89 -19.37 -10.88
C MET A 12 -35.75 -20.05 -11.68
N ARG A 13 -36.04 -21.27 -12.09
CA ARG A 13 -35.28 -21.95 -13.18
C ARG A 13 -35.62 -21.27 -14.49
N ARG A 14 -34.61 -20.68 -15.16
CA ARG A 14 -34.73 -20.27 -16.57
C ARG A 14 -34.11 -21.34 -17.46
N ALA A 15 -34.93 -21.82 -18.35
CA ALA A 15 -34.60 -22.74 -19.42
C ALA A 15 -33.69 -22.06 -20.47
N GLN A 16 -32.70 -22.79 -20.94
CA GLN A 16 -31.88 -22.42 -22.10
C GLN A 16 -32.55 -22.90 -23.40
N PRO A 17 -32.59 -22.10 -24.46
CA PRO A 17 -32.96 -22.60 -25.77
C PRO A 17 -31.75 -23.18 -26.49
N ALA A 18 -31.93 -24.38 -27.02
CA ALA A 18 -31.01 -25.05 -27.95
C ALA A 18 -31.07 -24.38 -29.32
N TRP A 19 -29.92 -23.97 -29.85
CA TRP A 19 -29.79 -23.52 -31.23
C TRP A 19 -29.21 -24.65 -32.09
N ILE A 20 -29.99 -25.04 -33.04
CA ILE A 20 -29.67 -26.06 -34.07
C ILE A 20 -28.71 -25.44 -35.08
N ALA A 21 -27.55 -26.06 -35.24
CA ALA A 21 -26.59 -25.69 -36.27
C ALA A 21 -26.96 -26.36 -37.58
N THR A 22 -27.26 -25.57 -38.61
CA THR A 22 -27.45 -26.03 -40.00
C THR A 22 -26.12 -25.93 -40.76
N LEU A 23 -25.59 -27.06 -41.17
CA LEU A 23 -24.43 -27.17 -42.06
C LEU A 23 -24.84 -26.84 -43.50
N LEU A 24 -24.25 -25.81 -44.06
CA LEU A 24 -24.26 -25.57 -45.50
C LEU A 24 -22.82 -25.72 -46.02
N SER A 25 -22.62 -26.81 -46.76
CA SER A 25 -21.42 -27.05 -47.53
C SER A 25 -21.47 -26.26 -48.86
N ALA A 26 -20.56 -25.33 -49.07
CA ALA A 26 -20.30 -24.73 -50.38
C ALA A 26 -18.85 -24.98 -50.79
N ALA A 27 -18.70 -25.80 -51.78
CA ALA A 27 -17.42 -26.01 -52.50
C ALA A 27 -17.21 -24.84 -53.47
N VAL A 28 -16.10 -24.15 -53.37
CA VAL A 28 -15.65 -23.16 -54.35
C VAL A 28 -14.19 -23.39 -54.73
N ALA A 29 -14.02 -23.32 -56.01
CA ALA A 29 -12.89 -23.70 -56.85
C ALA A 29 -11.57 -22.95 -56.58
N TRP A 30 -10.52 -23.62 -56.97
CA TRP A 30 -9.13 -23.20 -57.01
C TRP A 30 -8.90 -21.91 -57.80
N GLY A 31 -8.36 -20.92 -57.12
CA GLY A 31 -7.68 -19.75 -57.69
C GLY A 31 -6.37 -19.55 -56.94
N GLY A 32 -5.25 -19.86 -57.58
CA GLY A 32 -3.93 -19.67 -57.00
C GLY A 32 -3.61 -18.20 -56.81
N TYR A 33 -3.37 -17.82 -55.56
CA TYR A 33 -2.75 -16.54 -55.18
C TYR A 33 -1.35 -16.79 -54.67
N PRO A 34 -0.36 -15.94 -55.02
CA PRO A 34 1.00 -16.10 -54.53
C PRO A 34 0.98 -15.85 -53.00
N ALA A 35 1.63 -16.77 -52.33
CA ALA A 35 1.85 -16.64 -50.87
C ALA A 35 2.70 -15.38 -50.60
N ALA A 36 2.03 -14.27 -50.31
CA ALA A 36 2.67 -13.16 -49.64
C ALA A 36 3.00 -13.63 -48.21
N ALA A 37 4.29 -13.78 -47.93
CA ALA A 37 4.79 -14.04 -46.61
C ALA A 37 4.35 -12.89 -45.69
N LEU A 38 3.29 -13.12 -44.95
CA LEU A 38 2.97 -12.31 -43.76
C LEU A 38 4.09 -12.57 -42.76
N ALA A 39 5.13 -11.77 -42.87
CA ALA A 39 6.07 -11.57 -41.74
C ALA A 39 5.21 -11.14 -40.58
N SER A 40 4.88 -12.07 -39.67
CA SER A 40 4.37 -11.76 -38.35
C SER A 40 5.41 -10.86 -37.72
N ALA A 41 5.15 -9.56 -37.74
CA ALA A 41 5.78 -8.64 -36.83
C ALA A 41 5.32 -9.09 -35.44
N ARG A 42 6.07 -10.01 -34.84
CA ARG A 42 6.07 -10.22 -33.41
C ARG A 42 6.48 -8.88 -32.87
N SER A 43 5.50 -8.10 -32.42
CA SER A 43 5.73 -7.01 -31.49
C SER A 43 6.42 -7.65 -30.30
N GLU A 44 7.75 -7.56 -30.26
CA GLU A 44 8.49 -7.71 -29.02
C GLU A 44 7.95 -6.60 -28.13
N LYS A 45 6.95 -6.97 -27.30
CA LYS A 45 6.72 -6.23 -26.07
C LYS A 45 8.07 -6.25 -25.38
N SER A 46 8.77 -5.11 -25.44
CA SER A 46 9.86 -4.85 -24.53
C SER A 46 9.32 -5.23 -23.16
N HIS A 47 9.88 -6.24 -22.53
CA HIS A 47 9.72 -6.46 -21.11
C HIS A 47 10.34 -5.22 -20.47
N GLU A 48 9.52 -4.22 -20.24
CA GLU A 48 9.82 -3.17 -19.30
C GLU A 48 10.06 -3.90 -17.99
N SER A 49 11.31 -3.94 -17.56
CA SER A 49 11.69 -4.63 -16.34
C SER A 49 10.95 -3.93 -15.21
N ASP A 50 10.12 -4.67 -14.50
CA ASP A 50 9.42 -4.17 -13.32
C ASP A 50 10.43 -3.40 -12.44
N GLU A 51 10.15 -2.16 -12.15
CA GLU A 51 10.99 -1.35 -11.27
C GLU A 51 10.86 -1.87 -9.84
N VAL A 52 11.99 -2.17 -9.21
CA VAL A 52 12.05 -2.72 -7.86
C VAL A 52 12.68 -1.73 -6.91
N VAL A 53 11.88 -1.25 -5.95
CA VAL A 53 12.31 -0.33 -4.89
C VAL A 53 12.45 -1.10 -3.58
N ARG A 54 13.55 -0.86 -2.84
CA ARG A 54 13.78 -1.44 -1.52
C ARG A 54 14.20 -0.37 -0.54
N PHE A 55 13.61 -0.39 0.64
CA PHE A 55 13.92 0.54 1.71
C PHE A 55 13.58 -0.05 3.08
N GLU A 56 14.05 0.60 4.12
CA GLU A 56 13.76 0.23 5.51
C GLU A 56 12.75 1.19 6.14
N LEU A 57 11.98 0.67 7.10
CA LEU A 57 11.20 1.50 8.02
C LEU A 57 12.00 1.65 9.31
N HIS A 58 11.97 2.86 9.84
CA HIS A 58 12.64 3.22 11.08
C HIS A 58 11.65 3.43 12.20
N PRO A 59 11.95 2.97 13.43
CA PRO A 59 11.08 3.21 14.57
C PRO A 59 10.89 4.70 14.84
N ASN A 60 9.67 5.10 15.23
CA ASN A 60 9.48 6.39 15.85
C ASN A 60 10.25 6.39 17.19
N PRO A 61 11.24 7.27 17.37
CA PRO A 61 12.11 7.24 18.55
C PRO A 61 11.36 7.30 19.89
N GLN A 62 10.23 8.01 19.93
CA GLN A 62 9.40 8.12 21.13
C GLN A 62 8.81 6.79 21.58
N PHE A 63 8.43 5.92 20.63
CA PHE A 63 7.70 4.67 20.91
C PHE A 63 8.52 3.41 20.67
N GLN A 64 9.81 3.55 20.35
CA GLN A 64 10.70 2.43 20.05
C GLN A 64 10.72 1.38 21.17
N ARG A 65 10.70 1.79 22.45
CA ARG A 65 10.73 0.84 23.59
C ARG A 65 9.43 0.02 23.68
N CYS A 66 8.29 0.59 23.33
CA CYS A 66 7.02 -0.14 23.31
C CYS A 66 6.91 -1.09 22.12
N LEU A 67 7.55 -0.76 21.03
CA LEU A 67 7.60 -1.55 19.82
C LEU A 67 8.57 -2.74 19.94
N ALA A 68 9.69 -2.56 20.63
CA ALA A 68 10.81 -3.52 20.64
C ALA A 68 10.51 -4.77 21.47
N GLN A 69 10.84 -5.96 20.90
CA GLN A 69 10.88 -7.22 21.64
C GLN A 69 12.00 -7.20 22.69
N PHE A 70 13.10 -6.51 22.40
CA PHE A 70 14.28 -6.41 23.25
C PHE A 70 14.61 -4.93 23.49
N PRO A 71 13.88 -4.21 24.37
CA PRO A 71 13.95 -2.75 24.46
C PRO A 71 15.30 -2.22 24.95
N ASP A 72 16.10 -3.04 25.62
CA ASP A 72 17.39 -2.66 26.21
C ASP A 72 18.59 -3.20 25.40
N ASP A 73 18.34 -3.84 24.25
CA ASP A 73 19.37 -4.42 23.38
C ASP A 73 19.36 -3.73 21.99
N ALA A 74 20.23 -2.75 21.84
CA ALA A 74 20.34 -1.99 20.59
C ALA A 74 20.73 -2.84 19.37
N GLN A 75 21.40 -3.99 19.57
CA GLN A 75 21.78 -4.90 18.47
C GLN A 75 20.57 -5.70 17.96
N ARG A 76 19.54 -5.80 18.77
CA ARG A 76 18.26 -6.43 18.43
C ARG A 76 17.13 -5.39 18.36
N ALA A 77 17.44 -4.22 17.85
CA ALA A 77 16.41 -3.21 17.56
C ALA A 77 15.38 -3.72 16.54
N PRO A 78 14.14 -3.23 16.58
CA PRO A 78 13.15 -3.46 15.53
C PRO A 78 13.71 -3.11 14.15
N SER A 79 13.52 -4.00 13.19
CA SER A 79 13.99 -3.82 11.81
C SER A 79 12.91 -4.29 10.85
N VAL A 80 12.58 -3.47 9.86
CA VAL A 80 11.55 -3.77 8.85
C VAL A 80 12.06 -3.37 7.48
N GLU A 81 12.04 -4.33 6.57
CA GLU A 81 12.37 -4.14 5.15
C GLU A 81 11.09 -4.14 4.33
N VAL A 82 11.01 -3.22 3.38
CA VAL A 82 9.95 -3.13 2.38
C VAL A 82 10.54 -3.31 1.00
N THR A 83 9.91 -4.14 0.20
CA THR A 83 10.20 -4.28 -1.23
C THR A 83 8.92 -3.98 -2.00
N VAL A 84 9.01 -3.05 -2.93
CA VAL A 84 7.93 -2.72 -3.87
C VAL A 84 8.38 -3.10 -5.26
N VAL A 85 7.51 -3.78 -5.99
CA VAL A 85 7.67 -4.05 -7.42
C VAL A 85 6.57 -3.28 -8.14
N ARG A 86 6.96 -2.28 -8.92
CA ARG A 86 6.05 -1.48 -9.74
C ARG A 86 5.59 -2.28 -10.93
N GLY A 87 4.31 -2.43 -11.09
CA GLY A 87 3.70 -3.13 -12.21
C GLY A 87 2.90 -2.19 -13.10
N SER A 88 2.58 -2.62 -14.31
CA SER A 88 1.82 -1.81 -15.26
C SER A 88 0.36 -1.53 -14.87
N GLN A 89 -0.18 -2.26 -13.91
CA GLN A 89 -1.57 -2.11 -13.45
C GLN A 89 -1.68 -2.14 -11.92
N ASN A 90 -0.88 -2.96 -11.28
CA ASN A 90 -0.86 -3.13 -9.83
C ASN A 90 0.57 -3.27 -9.36
N ASP A 91 0.87 -2.62 -8.26
CA ASP A 91 2.11 -2.80 -7.54
C ASP A 91 2.02 -4.00 -6.59
N SER A 92 3.16 -4.61 -6.30
CA SER A 92 3.29 -5.60 -5.25
C SER A 92 4.17 -5.03 -4.14
N LEU A 93 3.64 -4.96 -2.92
CA LEU A 93 4.38 -4.57 -1.73
C LEU A 93 4.58 -5.81 -0.86
N SER A 94 5.82 -6.09 -0.48
CA SER A 94 6.14 -7.06 0.54
C SER A 94 6.90 -6.39 1.69
N LEU A 95 6.47 -6.69 2.92
CA LEU A 95 7.05 -6.18 4.15
C LEU A 95 7.49 -7.35 5.02
N ARG A 96 8.67 -7.25 5.60
CA ARG A 96 9.22 -8.23 6.55
C ARG A 96 9.91 -7.52 7.70
N GLY A 97 9.44 -7.79 8.91
CA GLY A 97 10.04 -7.24 10.13
C GLY A 97 10.42 -8.30 11.13
N ARG A 98 11.32 -7.92 12.04
CA ARG A 98 11.81 -8.73 13.13
C ARG A 98 12.06 -7.89 14.39
N ASN A 99 12.19 -8.57 15.52
CA ASN A 99 12.44 -7.97 16.83
C ASN A 99 11.31 -7.01 17.28
N ILE A 100 10.11 -7.23 16.78
CA ILE A 100 8.89 -6.54 17.20
C ILE A 100 8.33 -7.27 18.42
N LYS A 101 7.82 -6.55 19.40
CA LYS A 101 7.21 -7.15 20.58
C LYS A 101 6.04 -8.04 20.19
N PRO A 102 6.04 -9.32 20.61
CA PRO A 102 4.99 -10.28 20.28
C PRO A 102 3.59 -9.80 20.68
N GLY A 103 2.60 -10.13 19.86
CA GLY A 103 1.20 -9.80 20.09
C GLY A 103 0.79 -8.36 19.79
N LEU A 104 1.72 -7.49 19.39
CA LEU A 104 1.36 -6.17 18.89
C LEU A 104 0.66 -6.28 17.54
N LYS A 105 -0.29 -5.38 17.31
CA LYS A 105 -1.02 -5.20 16.08
C LYS A 105 -0.83 -3.80 15.54
N PHE A 106 -0.90 -3.68 14.21
CA PHE A 106 -0.64 -2.40 13.54
C PHE A 106 -1.48 -2.27 12.29
N ASP A 107 -1.75 -1.01 11.92
CA ASP A 107 -2.35 -0.60 10.67
C ASP A 107 -1.26 -0.09 9.73
N LEU A 108 -1.10 -0.72 8.55
CA LEU A 108 -0.14 -0.35 7.52
C LEU A 108 -0.75 0.64 6.54
N PHE A 109 -0.04 1.74 6.29
CA PHE A 109 -0.45 2.81 5.39
C PHE A 109 0.64 3.23 4.42
N THR A 110 0.21 3.79 3.29
CA THR A 110 1.00 4.74 2.51
C THR A 110 0.56 6.15 2.87
N VAL A 111 1.52 7.09 3.04
CA VAL A 111 1.26 8.47 3.49
C VAL A 111 2.13 9.48 2.74
N GLU A 112 1.70 10.74 2.68
CA GLU A 112 2.44 11.79 1.97
C GLU A 112 3.73 12.20 2.69
N HIS A 113 3.68 12.34 4.02
CA HIS A 113 4.78 12.89 4.80
C HIS A 113 5.28 11.90 5.85
N THR A 114 6.51 12.09 6.26
CA THR A 114 7.13 11.37 7.36
C THR A 114 7.50 12.35 8.48
N ASN A 115 7.53 11.87 9.72
CA ASN A 115 8.03 12.63 10.86
C ASN A 115 9.54 12.49 11.07
N LEU A 116 10.22 11.76 10.18
CA LEU A 116 11.65 11.52 10.27
C LEU A 116 12.42 12.35 9.25
N ALA A 117 13.61 12.77 9.62
CA ALA A 117 14.62 13.25 8.71
C ALA A 117 15.31 12.08 8.00
N ALA A 118 16.13 12.35 6.98
CA ALA A 118 16.82 11.33 6.19
C ALA A 118 17.79 10.47 7.01
N ASP A 119 18.26 10.94 8.16
CA ASP A 119 19.11 10.20 9.09
C ASP A 119 18.32 9.40 10.15
N ALA A 120 17.01 9.25 9.95
CA ALA A 120 16.07 8.58 10.83
C ALA A 120 15.88 9.24 12.21
N THR A 121 16.35 10.47 12.42
CA THR A 121 15.99 11.27 13.59
C THR A 121 14.64 11.94 13.38
N VAL A 122 14.03 12.42 14.46
CA VAL A 122 12.78 13.20 14.36
C VAL A 122 13.04 14.49 13.59
N ASP A 123 12.23 14.76 12.56
CA ASP A 123 12.30 16.02 11.83
C ASP A 123 11.77 17.18 12.70
N PRO A 124 12.59 18.13 13.11
CA PRO A 124 12.16 19.26 13.96
C PRO A 124 11.17 20.19 13.25
N ALA A 125 11.04 20.09 11.92
CA ALA A 125 10.06 20.86 11.16
C ALA A 125 8.69 20.17 11.06
N PHE A 126 8.58 18.89 11.40
CA PHE A 126 7.32 18.16 11.36
C PHE A 126 6.32 18.74 12.41
N ARG A 127 5.07 18.91 12.01
CA ARG A 127 4.01 19.51 12.82
C ARG A 127 2.81 18.57 13.07
N GLY A 128 3.01 17.26 12.93
CA GLY A 128 1.95 16.26 13.18
C GLY A 128 1.09 15.94 11.97
N ASN A 129 1.35 16.54 10.81
CA ASN A 129 0.58 16.29 9.59
C ASN A 129 1.27 15.28 8.68
N PHE A 130 0.73 14.06 8.59
CA PHE A 130 1.20 13.02 7.68
C PHE A 130 0.59 13.14 6.27
N GLY A 131 -0.33 14.09 6.06
CA GLY A 131 -1.02 14.25 4.79
C GLY A 131 -2.11 13.20 4.56
N LEU A 132 -2.42 12.93 3.30
CA LEU A 132 -3.34 11.86 2.95
C LEU A 132 -2.70 10.51 3.23
N ALA A 133 -3.52 9.60 3.73
CA ALA A 133 -3.11 8.23 4.05
C ALA A 133 -4.04 7.24 3.33
N THR A 134 -3.45 6.18 2.80
CA THR A 134 -4.21 5.05 2.24
C THR A 134 -3.86 3.79 3.03
N TYR A 135 -4.89 3.21 3.65
CA TYR A 135 -4.77 1.94 4.36
C TYR A 135 -4.44 0.81 3.39
N GLN A 136 -3.50 -0.03 3.78
CA GLN A 136 -3.01 -1.13 2.95
C GLN A 136 -3.32 -2.50 3.55
N SER A 137 -3.13 -2.69 4.85
CA SER A 137 -3.32 -3.98 5.53
C SER A 137 -3.12 -3.86 7.03
N ASP A 138 -3.67 -4.82 7.78
CA ASP A 138 -3.25 -5.10 9.15
C ASP A 138 -1.91 -5.83 9.19
N LEU A 139 -1.18 -5.65 10.28
CA LEU A 139 0.03 -6.40 10.61
C LEU A 139 -0.08 -6.97 12.02
N ASP A 140 0.14 -8.25 12.16
CA ASP A 140 0.22 -8.92 13.47
C ASP A 140 1.67 -9.35 13.75
N ALA A 141 2.18 -8.99 14.95
CA ALA A 141 3.46 -9.48 15.42
C ALA A 141 3.30 -10.90 15.98
N SER A 142 3.99 -11.86 15.35
CA SER A 142 3.99 -13.27 15.78
C SER A 142 4.67 -13.45 17.15
N GLU A 143 4.54 -14.64 17.73
CA GLU A 143 5.23 -15.02 18.98
C GLU A 143 6.77 -14.92 18.89
N GLU A 144 7.32 -15.03 17.67
CA GLU A 144 8.76 -14.86 17.44
C GLU A 144 9.14 -13.39 17.17
N GLY A 145 8.20 -12.45 17.31
CA GLY A 145 8.43 -11.01 17.06
C GLY A 145 8.63 -10.67 15.59
N ARG A 146 7.94 -11.36 14.68
CA ARG A 146 7.98 -11.12 13.25
C ARG A 146 6.68 -10.52 12.75
N VAL A 147 6.78 -9.56 11.85
CA VAL A 147 5.66 -9.03 11.07
C VAL A 147 5.87 -9.30 9.58
N ARG A 148 4.79 -9.55 8.84
CA ARG A 148 4.84 -9.80 7.41
C ARG A 148 3.58 -9.30 6.72
N ALA A 149 3.75 -8.67 5.56
CA ALA A 149 2.66 -8.41 4.63
C ALA A 149 3.09 -8.78 3.21
N ALA A 150 2.13 -9.19 2.40
CA ALA A 150 2.29 -9.36 0.96
C ALA A 150 0.99 -8.87 0.31
N ILE A 151 1.07 -7.73 -0.36
CA ILE A 151 -0.08 -6.98 -0.83
C ILE A 151 0.06 -6.75 -2.33
N ARG A 152 -1.05 -6.85 -3.04
CA ARG A 152 -1.21 -6.29 -4.38
C ARG A 152 -2.13 -5.10 -4.30
N THR A 153 -1.63 -3.95 -4.70
CA THR A 153 -2.32 -2.67 -4.52
C THR A 153 -1.96 -1.72 -5.66
N ILE A 154 -2.58 -0.55 -5.66
CA ILE A 154 -2.11 0.61 -6.40
C ILE A 154 -1.44 1.51 -5.36
N LEU A 155 -0.11 1.65 -5.47
CA LEU A 155 0.62 2.64 -4.69
C LEU A 155 0.47 3.97 -5.41
N LEU A 156 -0.42 4.80 -4.89
CA LEU A 156 -0.82 6.04 -5.55
C LEU A 156 0.33 7.03 -5.59
N ASP A 157 0.67 7.46 -6.79
CA ASP A 157 1.57 8.58 -7.01
C ASP A 157 0.81 9.91 -6.91
N GLU A 158 -0.50 9.89 -7.20
CA GLU A 158 -1.39 11.04 -7.08
C GLU A 158 -2.78 10.64 -6.59
N ASN A 159 -3.40 11.51 -5.79
CA ASN A 159 -4.80 11.44 -5.39
C ASN A 159 -5.57 12.61 -5.98
N PHE A 160 -6.76 12.34 -6.49
CA PHE A 160 -7.65 13.36 -7.07
C PHE A 160 -8.98 13.41 -6.33
N SER A 161 -9.53 14.62 -6.18
CA SER A 161 -10.92 14.79 -5.75
C SER A 161 -11.83 15.03 -6.96
N PHE A 162 -12.96 14.32 -6.97
CA PHE A 162 -14.05 14.56 -7.93
C PHE A 162 -15.21 15.34 -7.31
N ASP A 163 -15.05 15.84 -6.08
CA ASP A 163 -16.05 16.68 -5.43
C ASP A 163 -15.89 18.14 -5.90
N PRO A 164 -16.91 18.73 -6.57
CA PRO A 164 -16.81 20.09 -7.07
C PRO A 164 -16.78 21.16 -5.96
N THR A 165 -17.07 20.78 -4.71
CA THR A 165 -17.06 21.67 -3.55
C THR A 165 -15.76 21.58 -2.74
N VAL A 166 -14.93 20.58 -3.00
CA VAL A 166 -13.67 20.33 -2.31
C VAL A 166 -12.51 20.37 -3.30
N ALA A 167 -11.70 21.41 -3.23
CA ALA A 167 -10.46 21.49 -4.00
C ALA A 167 -9.33 20.81 -3.21
N LEU A 168 -9.03 19.56 -3.53
CA LEU A 168 -7.79 18.92 -3.10
C LEU A 168 -6.71 19.19 -4.15
N ALA A 169 -5.55 19.66 -3.73
CA ALA A 169 -4.37 19.64 -4.60
C ALA A 169 -4.00 18.17 -4.87
N PRO A 170 -3.49 17.86 -6.07
CA PRO A 170 -2.91 16.54 -6.32
C PRO A 170 -1.85 16.23 -5.26
N THR A 171 -1.96 15.07 -4.63
CA THR A 171 -1.06 14.66 -3.57
C THR A 171 -0.56 13.27 -3.84
N GLY A 172 0.67 12.99 -3.49
CA GLY A 172 1.27 11.67 -3.60
C GLY A 172 1.48 11.02 -2.24
N ALA A 173 1.23 9.73 -2.15
CA ALA A 173 1.53 8.94 -0.96
C ALA A 173 2.90 8.28 -1.16
N PHE A 174 3.95 8.90 -0.66
CA PHE A 174 5.33 8.54 -0.98
C PHE A 174 6.03 7.72 0.08
N ASN A 175 5.47 7.69 1.28
CA ASN A 175 6.03 7.01 2.44
C ASN A 175 5.20 5.77 2.80
N VAL A 176 5.86 4.79 3.40
CA VAL A 176 5.20 3.62 3.99
C VAL A 176 5.44 3.68 5.50
N GLY A 177 4.40 3.48 6.27
CA GLY A 177 4.50 3.42 7.72
C GLY A 177 3.38 2.59 8.33
N PHE A 178 3.53 2.21 9.59
CA PHE A 178 2.47 1.56 10.33
C PHE A 178 2.32 2.14 11.73
N TRP A 179 1.09 2.16 12.19
CA TRP A 179 0.67 2.70 13.47
C TRP A 179 0.23 1.56 14.39
N PHE A 180 0.38 1.74 15.70
CA PHE A 180 -0.24 0.80 16.64
C PHE A 180 -1.76 0.78 16.40
N ASP A 181 -2.33 -0.40 16.22
CA ASP A 181 -3.79 -0.58 16.13
C ASP A 181 -4.47 -0.22 17.47
N ASP A 182 -3.84 -0.61 18.57
CA ASP A 182 -4.32 -0.30 19.92
C ASP A 182 -3.53 0.86 20.54
N PRO A 183 -4.17 2.02 20.83
CA PRO A 183 -3.55 3.15 21.53
C PRO A 183 -2.93 2.76 22.88
N ASP A 184 -3.51 1.79 23.59
CA ASP A 184 -3.06 1.35 24.91
C ASP A 184 -1.68 0.66 24.84
N ALA A 185 -1.32 0.09 23.69
CA ALA A 185 -0.02 -0.54 23.48
C ALA A 185 1.17 0.43 23.65
N ALA A 186 0.95 1.73 23.50
CA ALA A 186 1.98 2.77 23.58
C ALA A 186 1.93 3.60 24.90
N VAL A 187 0.99 3.32 25.82
CA VAL A 187 0.86 4.04 27.09
C VAL A 187 2.13 3.97 27.93
N GLY A 188 2.79 2.81 27.97
CA GLY A 188 4.06 2.62 28.67
C GLY A 188 5.22 3.48 28.16
N CYS A 189 5.07 4.09 26.96
CA CYS A 189 6.01 5.02 26.34
C CYS A 189 5.53 6.49 26.39
N GLY A 190 4.52 6.78 27.20
CA GLY A 190 4.01 8.13 27.42
C GLY A 190 2.95 8.58 26.41
N PHE A 191 2.39 7.67 25.62
CA PHE A 191 1.22 8.01 24.80
C PHE A 191 -0.02 8.16 25.68
N ASN A 192 -0.82 9.21 25.41
CA ASN A 192 -2.09 9.40 26.08
C ASN A 192 -3.24 8.88 25.19
N PRO A 193 -3.85 7.74 25.50
CA PRO A 193 -4.91 7.14 24.68
C PRO A 193 -6.20 7.96 24.66
N GLN A 194 -6.35 8.95 25.55
CA GLN A 194 -7.46 9.91 25.52
C GLN A 194 -7.26 11.02 24.47
N ASN A 195 -6.03 11.18 23.98
CA ASN A 195 -5.70 12.05 22.86
C ASN A 195 -5.52 11.19 21.61
N PRO A 196 -6.59 10.86 20.89
CA PRO A 196 -6.44 10.05 19.68
C PRO A 196 -5.53 10.78 18.70
N THR A 197 -4.75 10.03 17.97
CA THR A 197 -4.02 10.56 16.82
C THR A 197 -5.04 11.19 15.86
N PRO A 198 -4.66 12.15 14.99
CA PRO A 198 -5.57 12.76 14.02
C PRO A 198 -6.11 11.75 13.00
N PHE A 199 -5.81 10.50 13.18
CA PHE A 199 -6.27 9.39 12.38
C PHE A 199 -7.73 9.11 12.72
N ASN A 200 -8.64 9.58 11.85
CA ASN A 200 -10.08 9.43 12.03
C ASN A 200 -10.58 8.32 11.11
N GLY A 201 -10.55 7.08 11.62
CA GLY A 201 -11.16 5.92 10.98
C GLY A 201 -12.18 5.27 11.91
N ASP A 202 -12.70 4.12 11.51
CA ASP A 202 -13.56 3.29 12.34
C ASP A 202 -12.81 2.76 13.58
N HIS A 203 -11.48 2.72 13.49
CA HIS A 203 -10.57 2.38 14.58
C HIS A 203 -9.78 3.60 14.99
N LYS A 204 -9.63 3.80 16.29
CA LYS A 204 -8.72 4.79 16.84
C LYS A 204 -7.33 4.20 16.86
N ALA A 205 -6.57 4.39 15.77
CA ALA A 205 -5.19 3.96 15.76
C ALA A 205 -4.39 4.66 16.85
N GLY A 206 -3.42 3.95 17.43
CA GLY A 206 -2.42 4.48 18.32
C GLY A 206 -1.41 5.38 17.58
N PRO A 207 -0.29 5.70 18.20
CA PRO A 207 0.73 6.52 17.56
C PRO A 207 1.48 5.75 16.45
N LEU A 208 2.20 6.52 15.63
CA LEU A 208 3.11 5.95 14.64
C LEU A 208 4.17 5.05 15.30
N ALA A 209 4.29 3.82 14.82
CA ALA A 209 5.27 2.85 15.29
C ALA A 209 6.56 2.88 14.45
N MET A 210 6.45 2.75 13.13
CA MET A 210 7.57 2.81 12.19
C MET A 210 7.16 3.49 10.89
N ILE A 211 8.13 4.15 10.22
CA ILE A 211 7.90 4.80 8.93
C ILE A 211 9.21 4.86 8.13
N SER A 212 9.10 4.99 6.81
CA SER A 212 10.23 5.25 5.92
C SER A 212 10.81 6.66 6.14
N THR A 213 12.10 6.81 5.83
CA THR A 213 12.76 8.13 5.77
C THR A 213 12.65 8.73 4.39
N PRO A 214 12.69 10.06 4.27
CA PRO A 214 12.76 10.73 2.99
C PRO A 214 14.18 10.69 2.42
N ASP A 215 14.31 10.87 1.10
CA ASP A 215 15.60 11.14 0.48
C ASP A 215 16.20 12.46 0.99
N ALA A 216 17.52 12.48 1.21
CA ALA A 216 18.19 13.60 1.85
C ALA A 216 18.17 14.90 1.00
N ASN A 217 18.10 14.77 -0.33
CA ASN A 217 18.19 15.92 -1.24
C ASN A 217 16.80 16.41 -1.66
N THR A 218 15.92 15.48 -2.03
CA THR A 218 14.59 15.80 -2.56
C THR A 218 13.54 15.95 -1.47
N ARG A 219 13.75 15.34 -0.31
CA ARG A 219 12.78 15.24 0.81
C ARG A 219 11.56 14.39 0.47
N LEU A 220 11.57 13.70 -0.65
CA LEU A 220 10.50 12.80 -1.06
C LEU A 220 10.70 11.41 -0.45
N GLY A 221 9.60 10.72 -0.20
CA GLY A 221 9.63 9.36 0.33
C GLY A 221 10.06 8.33 -0.73
N PRO A 222 10.41 7.10 -0.32
CA PRO A 222 11.02 6.10 -1.17
C PRO A 222 10.09 5.55 -2.27
N LEU A 223 8.79 5.81 -2.21
CA LEU A 223 7.86 5.44 -3.28
C LEU A 223 7.92 6.39 -4.49
N CYS A 224 8.53 7.55 -4.32
CA CYS A 224 8.80 8.45 -5.44
C CYS A 224 10.07 8.01 -6.16
N THR A 225 9.93 7.33 -7.26
CA THR A 225 11.06 6.80 -8.05
C THR A 225 11.58 7.79 -9.09
N HIS A 226 10.76 8.77 -9.46
CA HIS A 226 11.12 9.82 -10.44
C HIS A 226 10.90 11.19 -9.82
N ALA A 227 11.95 11.71 -9.15
CA ALA A 227 11.90 13.04 -8.56
C ALA A 227 12.15 14.14 -9.61
N ASP A 228 11.21 15.08 -9.75
CA ASP A 228 11.43 16.34 -10.47
C ASP A 228 12.05 17.37 -9.54
N THR A 229 13.34 17.61 -9.71
CA THR A 229 14.13 18.59 -8.95
C THR A 229 14.17 19.97 -9.61
N SER A 230 13.47 20.17 -10.72
CA SER A 230 13.34 21.49 -11.36
C SER A 230 12.46 22.44 -10.56
N THR A 231 11.68 21.93 -9.62
CA THR A 231 10.82 22.70 -8.72
C THR A 231 11.40 22.76 -7.31
N THR A 232 10.98 23.79 -6.53
CA THR A 232 11.31 23.91 -5.10
C THR A 232 10.03 24.14 -4.31
N PRO A 233 9.58 23.19 -3.46
CA PRO A 233 10.18 21.87 -3.20
C PRO A 233 10.12 20.94 -4.43
N ALA A 234 10.99 19.92 -4.43
CA ALA A 234 10.95 18.86 -5.44
C ALA A 234 9.61 18.14 -5.42
N ARG A 235 9.18 17.61 -6.56
CA ARG A 235 7.93 16.86 -6.71
C ARG A 235 8.21 15.48 -7.26
N CYS A 236 7.31 14.54 -7.02
CA CYS A 236 7.35 13.30 -7.76
C CYS A 236 6.79 13.54 -9.16
N ALA A 237 7.54 13.18 -10.18
CA ALA A 237 7.04 13.18 -11.54
C ALA A 237 6.10 11.98 -11.74
N PRO A 238 4.98 12.15 -12.47
CA PRO A 238 4.06 11.08 -12.79
C PRO A 238 4.69 10.03 -13.71
#